data_80ad7d7c62d1be607717f7aff2277b42
#
_entry.id   80ad7d7c62d1be607717f7aff2277b42
#
_cell.length_a   1.000
_cell.length_b   1.000
_cell.length_c   1.000
_cell.angle_alpha   90.00
_cell.angle_beta   90.00
_cell.angle_gamma   90.00
#
_symmetry.space_group_name_H-M   'P 1'
#
loop_
_entity.id
_entity.type
_entity.pdbx_description
1 polymer ?
#
loop_
_entity_poly.entity_id
_entity_poly.type
_entity_poly.pdbx_seq_one_letter_code
_entity_poly.pdbx_strand_id
1 'polypeptide(L)'
;GNFNFARVTFKAKNGFAVGEDTTISLSNIVGFDGTNEVNGSGSSVRITVAPPKSTNNFLTSLETNAGTINFSKNTLSYTLIVDNAVSSANITGTLEDSKATVSGLGNKTLKVYSNPFNITVTAENGATRRYTLNIIRRDESGNAGALSTNNALKSLSLDVCALNFSVDTLEYTC
;
A
#
# COMPACT_ATOMS: atom_id res chain seq x y z
N GLY A 1 40.70 -3.80 -31.79
CA GLY A 1 39.32 -3.48 -31.49
C GLY A 1 38.60 -4.74 -31.05
N ASN A 2 37.71 -4.66 -30.02
CA ASN A 2 36.89 -5.78 -29.59
C ASN A 2 35.73 -5.93 -30.58
N PHE A 3 35.58 -7.11 -31.15
CA PHE A 3 34.43 -7.44 -31.99
C PHE A 3 33.55 -8.44 -31.30
N ASN A 4 32.24 -8.19 -31.26
CA ASN A 4 31.24 -9.16 -30.80
C ASN A 4 30.81 -10.03 -31.97
N PHE A 5 31.25 -11.28 -31.99
CA PHE A 5 30.93 -12.23 -33.08
C PHE A 5 29.60 -12.95 -32.89
N ALA A 6 29.15 -13.12 -31.65
CA ALA A 6 27.91 -13.83 -31.37
C ALA A 6 27.30 -13.41 -30.04
N ARG A 7 25.97 -13.48 -29.95
CA ARG A 7 25.21 -13.46 -28.70
C ARG A 7 24.68 -14.85 -28.44
N VAL A 8 25.04 -15.44 -27.31
CA VAL A 8 24.48 -16.72 -26.86
C VAL A 8 23.51 -16.46 -25.74
N THR A 9 22.28 -16.96 -25.88
CA THR A 9 21.23 -16.85 -24.85
C THR A 9 21.07 -18.20 -24.18
N PHE A 10 21.22 -18.23 -22.85
CA PHE A 10 21.00 -19.42 -22.05
C PHE A 10 19.67 -19.32 -21.35
N LYS A 11 18.90 -20.41 -21.32
CA LYS A 11 17.70 -20.54 -20.51
C LYS A 11 17.99 -21.52 -19.37
N ALA A 12 17.77 -21.07 -18.13
CA ALA A 12 17.91 -21.97 -16.98
C ALA A 12 16.92 -23.13 -17.11
N LYS A 13 17.42 -24.36 -16.88
CA LYS A 13 16.61 -25.56 -16.83
C LYS A 13 15.85 -25.60 -15.49
N ASN A 14 14.62 -26.12 -15.48
CA ASN A 14 13.90 -26.34 -14.22
C ASN A 14 14.72 -27.27 -13.32
N GLY A 15 14.87 -26.92 -12.03
CA GLY A 15 15.56 -27.76 -11.04
C GLY A 15 16.79 -27.14 -10.38
N PHE A 16 17.19 -25.92 -10.74
CA PHE A 16 18.19 -25.18 -9.96
C PHE A 16 17.60 -24.73 -8.63
N ALA A 17 18.26 -25.09 -7.53
CA ALA A 17 17.89 -24.60 -6.20
C ALA A 17 18.34 -23.15 -5.98
N VAL A 18 17.63 -22.44 -5.10
CA VAL A 18 18.02 -21.09 -4.68
C VAL A 18 19.39 -21.12 -4.02
N GLY A 19 20.28 -20.24 -4.45
CA GLY A 19 21.67 -20.19 -3.96
C GLY A 19 22.63 -21.14 -4.68
N GLU A 20 22.16 -22.01 -5.56
CA GLU A 20 23.05 -22.79 -6.42
C GLU A 20 23.73 -21.92 -7.46
N ASP A 21 25.01 -22.20 -7.66
CA ASP A 21 25.83 -21.55 -8.66
C ASP A 21 26.11 -22.49 -9.82
N THR A 22 26.15 -21.95 -11.01
CA THR A 22 26.74 -22.63 -12.18
C THR A 22 27.71 -21.72 -12.87
N THR A 23 28.76 -22.31 -13.43
CA THR A 23 29.74 -21.58 -14.23
C THR A 23 29.54 -21.95 -15.68
N ILE A 24 29.32 -20.95 -16.52
CA ILE A 24 29.32 -21.10 -17.96
C ILE A 24 30.72 -20.73 -18.45
N SER A 25 31.43 -21.69 -19.00
CA SER A 25 32.76 -21.50 -19.54
C SER A 25 32.73 -21.65 -21.06
N LEU A 26 33.37 -20.73 -21.75
CA LEU A 26 33.66 -20.86 -23.17
C LEU A 26 35.05 -21.46 -23.31
N SER A 27 35.13 -22.63 -23.92
CA SER A 27 36.42 -23.31 -24.22
C SER A 27 36.46 -23.67 -25.70
N ASN A 28 37.65 -23.88 -26.21
CA ASN A 28 37.88 -24.24 -27.61
C ASN A 28 37.22 -23.27 -28.61
N ILE A 29 37.40 -21.98 -28.38
CA ILE A 29 36.92 -20.95 -29.30
C ILE A 29 37.84 -20.95 -30.52
N VAL A 30 37.30 -21.39 -31.63
CA VAL A 30 38.00 -21.38 -32.91
C VAL A 30 37.29 -20.39 -33.84
N GLY A 31 38.01 -19.38 -34.26
CA GLY A 31 37.58 -18.45 -35.29
C GLY A 31 38.28 -18.74 -36.61
N PHE A 32 37.80 -18.15 -37.70
CA PHE A 32 38.39 -18.23 -39.03
C PHE A 32 38.69 -16.79 -39.53
N ASP A 33 39.90 -16.51 -39.89
CA ASP A 33 40.28 -15.19 -40.42
C ASP A 33 40.09 -15.08 -41.93
N GLY A 34 39.47 -16.08 -42.54
CA GLY A 34 39.29 -16.24 -43.96
C GLY A 34 40.30 -17.19 -44.63
N THR A 35 41.34 -17.59 -43.91
CA THR A 35 42.39 -18.50 -44.41
C THR A 35 42.82 -19.51 -43.37
N ASN A 36 42.92 -19.12 -42.11
CA ASN A 36 43.45 -19.96 -41.02
C ASN A 36 42.48 -20.03 -39.83
N GLU A 37 42.56 -21.10 -39.06
CA GLU A 37 41.96 -21.20 -37.74
C GLU A 37 42.71 -20.31 -36.74
N VAL A 38 41.94 -19.49 -36.03
CA VAL A 38 42.43 -18.62 -34.98
C VAL A 38 41.85 -19.10 -33.64
N ASN A 39 42.69 -19.56 -32.73
CA ASN A 39 42.31 -19.99 -31.41
C ASN A 39 42.12 -18.78 -30.49
N GLY A 40 40.94 -18.65 -29.93
CA GLY A 40 40.61 -17.63 -28.91
C GLY A 40 40.76 -18.16 -27.50
N SER A 41 41.02 -17.23 -26.55
CA SER A 41 40.95 -17.53 -25.13
C SER A 41 39.51 -17.56 -24.64
N GLY A 42 39.17 -18.57 -23.86
CA GLY A 42 37.86 -18.68 -23.25
C GLY A 42 37.67 -17.73 -22.05
N SER A 43 36.44 -17.44 -21.74
CA SER A 43 36.02 -16.70 -20.56
C SER A 43 34.94 -17.47 -19.82
N SER A 44 34.85 -17.31 -18.52
CA SER A 44 33.80 -17.91 -17.72
C SER A 44 32.98 -16.84 -16.99
N VAL A 45 31.70 -17.10 -16.82
CA VAL A 45 30.81 -16.29 -15.99
C VAL A 45 30.10 -17.18 -14.97
N ARG A 46 30.09 -16.75 -13.73
CA ARG A 46 29.34 -17.42 -12.65
C ARG A 46 27.93 -16.86 -12.63
N ILE A 47 26.94 -17.73 -12.60
CA ILE A 47 25.51 -17.38 -12.50
C ILE A 47 24.99 -18.01 -11.21
N THR A 48 24.38 -17.18 -10.35
CA THR A 48 23.75 -17.61 -9.10
C THR A 48 22.25 -17.43 -9.19
N VAL A 49 21.49 -18.42 -8.74
CA VAL A 49 20.02 -18.34 -8.66
C VAL A 49 19.65 -17.48 -7.47
N ALA A 50 19.13 -16.28 -7.71
CA ALA A 50 18.64 -15.40 -6.68
C ALA A 50 17.36 -15.96 -6.03
N PRO A 51 17.18 -15.79 -4.71
CA PRO A 51 15.93 -16.16 -4.05
C PRO A 51 14.75 -15.36 -4.60
N PRO A 52 13.53 -15.93 -4.58
CA PRO A 52 12.35 -15.20 -5.00
C PRO A 52 12.14 -14.00 -4.07
N LYS A 53 11.70 -12.90 -4.64
CA LYS A 53 11.36 -11.69 -3.87
C LYS A 53 10.19 -11.94 -2.95
N SER A 54 10.26 -11.41 -1.74
CA SER A 54 9.18 -11.49 -0.76
C SER A 54 7.90 -10.84 -1.26
N THR A 55 6.76 -11.49 -0.98
CA THR A 55 5.40 -10.99 -1.27
C THR A 55 4.77 -10.33 -0.05
N ASN A 56 5.46 -10.32 1.11
CA ASN A 56 4.91 -9.83 2.37
C ASN A 56 4.77 -8.30 2.35
N ASN A 57 3.54 -7.82 2.37
CA ASN A 57 3.15 -6.40 2.40
C ASN A 57 2.30 -6.05 3.63
N PHE A 58 2.51 -6.75 4.76
CA PHE A 58 1.78 -6.51 5.99
C PHE A 58 2.51 -5.56 6.93
N LEU A 59 1.72 -4.86 7.76
CA LEU A 59 2.18 -4.22 8.99
C LEU A 59 1.99 -5.19 10.17
N THR A 60 2.86 -5.10 11.17
CA THR A 60 2.68 -5.71 12.50
C THR A 60 2.01 -4.76 13.46
N SER A 61 2.16 -3.43 13.26
CA SER A 61 1.47 -2.40 14.04
C SER A 61 1.09 -1.21 13.17
N LEU A 62 0.02 -0.50 13.57
CA LEU A 62 -0.37 0.81 13.09
C LEU A 62 -0.88 1.60 14.30
N GLU A 63 -0.23 2.70 14.61
CA GLU A 63 -0.44 3.46 15.83
C GLU A 63 -0.49 4.97 15.55
N THR A 64 -1.03 5.73 16.50
CA THR A 64 -1.00 7.19 16.47
C THR A 64 -0.98 7.75 17.90
N ASN A 65 -0.35 8.90 18.08
CA ASN A 65 -0.39 9.64 19.34
C ASN A 65 -1.75 10.32 19.61
N ALA A 66 -2.66 10.30 18.64
CA ALA A 66 -3.99 10.92 18.76
C ALA A 66 -5.03 9.99 19.45
N GLY A 67 -4.73 8.72 19.66
CA GLY A 67 -5.62 7.76 20.31
C GLY A 67 -5.22 6.31 20.04
N THR A 68 -6.02 5.36 20.50
CA THR A 68 -5.73 3.93 20.37
C THR A 68 -6.37 3.33 19.13
N ILE A 69 -5.60 2.58 18.36
CA ILE A 69 -6.05 1.78 17.24
C ILE A 69 -5.95 0.31 17.61
N ASN A 70 -7.08 -0.41 17.64
CA ASN A 70 -7.07 -1.88 17.78
C ASN A 70 -6.67 -2.51 16.46
N PHE A 71 -5.34 -2.52 16.19
CA PHE A 71 -4.81 -2.95 14.91
C PHE A 71 -4.91 -4.47 14.71
N SER A 72 -5.31 -4.87 13.51
CA SER A 72 -5.20 -6.22 12.98
C SER A 72 -4.71 -6.17 11.54
N LYS A 73 -3.68 -6.92 11.20
CA LYS A 73 -3.04 -6.86 9.88
C LYS A 73 -3.95 -7.15 8.68
N ASN A 74 -5.09 -7.82 8.92
CA ASN A 74 -6.07 -8.15 7.90
C ASN A 74 -7.20 -7.12 7.79
N THR A 75 -7.31 -6.19 8.74
CA THR A 75 -8.28 -5.10 8.71
C THR A 75 -7.67 -3.90 7.98
N LEU A 76 -8.31 -3.47 6.91
CA LEU A 76 -7.75 -2.44 6.02
C LEU A 76 -8.29 -1.03 6.30
N SER A 77 -9.30 -0.88 7.15
CA SER A 77 -9.92 0.41 7.44
C SER A 77 -10.14 0.61 8.92
N TYR A 78 -9.73 1.77 9.41
CA TYR A 78 -9.85 2.17 10.82
C TYR A 78 -10.45 3.57 10.90
N THR A 79 -11.24 3.80 11.95
CA THR A 79 -11.77 5.12 12.29
C THR A 79 -11.43 5.45 13.72
N LEU A 80 -10.89 6.64 13.95
CA LEU A 80 -10.58 7.19 15.26
C LEU A 80 -11.27 8.54 15.39
N ILE A 81 -11.98 8.76 16.50
CA ILE A 81 -12.61 10.07 16.80
C ILE A 81 -11.77 10.75 17.88
N VAL A 82 -11.39 11.99 17.63
CA VAL A 82 -10.57 12.82 18.52
C VAL A 82 -11.27 14.13 18.84
N ASP A 83 -10.92 14.74 19.95
CA ASP A 83 -11.50 16.01 20.37
C ASP A 83 -11.01 17.19 19.51
N ASN A 84 -11.73 18.32 19.55
CA ASN A 84 -11.40 19.53 18.79
C ASN A 84 -9.98 20.04 19.08
N ALA A 85 -9.50 19.90 20.31
CA ALA A 85 -8.16 20.33 20.70
C ALA A 85 -7.02 19.59 19.97
N VAL A 86 -7.28 18.40 19.39
CA VAL A 86 -6.29 17.59 18.67
C VAL A 86 -6.17 18.07 17.23
N SER A 87 -5.27 19.00 16.97
CA SER A 87 -5.08 19.59 15.64
C SER A 87 -4.08 18.86 14.75
N SER A 88 -3.36 17.86 15.29
CA SER A 88 -2.39 17.06 14.54
C SER A 88 -2.31 15.63 15.10
N ALA A 89 -1.86 14.71 14.28
CA ALA A 89 -1.58 13.33 14.66
C ALA A 89 -0.28 12.86 14.01
N ASN A 90 0.53 12.12 14.75
CA ASN A 90 1.66 11.38 14.20
C ASN A 90 1.24 9.92 14.00
N ILE A 91 1.27 9.43 12.77
CA ILE A 91 0.94 8.05 12.41
C ILE A 91 2.23 7.28 12.29
N THR A 92 2.34 6.17 13.01
CA THR A 92 3.47 5.24 13.00
C THR A 92 3.00 3.83 12.65
N GLY A 93 3.92 3.01 12.17
CA GLY A 93 3.62 1.62 11.83
C GLY A 93 4.90 0.83 11.63
N THR A 94 4.84 -0.46 11.93
CA THR A 94 5.98 -1.38 11.81
C THR A 94 5.70 -2.38 10.68
N LEU A 95 6.67 -2.56 9.79
CA LEU A 95 6.62 -3.55 8.73
C LEU A 95 6.80 -4.97 9.29
N GLU A 96 6.06 -5.95 8.75
CA GLU A 96 6.26 -7.36 9.07
C GLU A 96 7.50 -7.92 8.34
N ASP A 97 7.82 -7.40 7.17
CA ASP A 97 9.01 -7.74 6.39
C ASP A 97 9.93 -6.52 6.26
N SER A 98 11.19 -6.67 6.68
CA SER A 98 12.19 -5.60 6.59
C SER A 98 12.56 -5.21 5.16
N LYS A 99 12.25 -6.04 4.17
CA LYS A 99 12.47 -5.76 2.74
C LYS A 99 11.32 -4.98 2.10
N ALA A 100 10.18 -4.86 2.79
CA ALA A 100 9.07 -4.04 2.34
C ALA A 100 9.35 -2.55 2.62
N THR A 101 8.59 -1.68 1.98
CA THR A 101 8.60 -0.24 2.23
C THR A 101 7.21 0.24 2.60
N VAL A 102 7.12 1.35 3.33
CA VAL A 102 5.85 1.95 3.72
C VAL A 102 5.84 3.44 3.41
N SER A 103 4.68 3.92 2.96
CA SER A 103 4.41 5.34 2.75
C SER A 103 3.12 5.78 3.45
N GLY A 104 2.95 7.10 3.67
CA GLY A 104 1.75 7.64 4.30
C GLY A 104 1.85 7.81 5.81
N LEU A 105 2.92 7.34 6.47
CA LEU A 105 3.20 7.57 7.89
C LEU A 105 3.65 9.01 8.19
N GLY A 106 3.86 9.33 9.45
CA GLY A 106 4.39 10.60 9.94
C GLY A 106 3.32 11.60 10.38
N ASN A 107 3.73 12.86 10.58
CA ASN A 107 2.87 13.92 11.09
C ASN A 107 1.81 14.34 10.08
N LYS A 108 0.58 14.49 10.56
CA LYS A 108 -0.60 14.92 9.78
C LYS A 108 -1.29 16.06 10.51
N THR A 109 -1.63 17.12 9.78
CA THR A 109 -2.53 18.16 10.27
C THR A 109 -3.97 17.70 10.13
N LEU A 110 -4.78 17.91 11.16
CA LEU A 110 -6.18 17.50 11.19
C LEU A 110 -7.08 18.73 11.00
N LYS A 111 -7.90 18.68 9.95
CA LYS A 111 -9.06 19.56 9.79
C LYS A 111 -10.20 19.06 10.68
N VAL A 112 -11.14 19.94 11.01
CA VAL A 112 -12.40 19.54 11.65
C VAL A 112 -13.12 18.54 10.75
N TYR A 113 -13.69 17.51 11.36
CA TYR A 113 -14.36 16.36 10.76
C TYR A 113 -13.38 15.34 10.12
N SER A 114 -13.71 14.77 8.97
CA SER A 114 -13.05 13.60 8.40
C SER A 114 -11.68 13.91 7.79
N ASN A 115 -10.67 13.13 8.18
CA ASN A 115 -9.31 13.18 7.67
C ASN A 115 -8.86 11.75 7.28
N PRO A 116 -9.10 11.31 6.05
CA PRO A 116 -8.68 9.98 5.60
C PRO A 116 -7.20 9.99 5.21
N PHE A 117 -6.41 9.11 5.82
CA PHE A 117 -5.00 8.87 5.51
C PHE A 117 -4.82 7.47 4.96
N ASN A 118 -4.10 7.37 3.84
CA ASN A 118 -3.75 6.09 3.22
C ASN A 118 -2.31 5.74 3.59
N ILE A 119 -2.13 4.57 4.18
CA ILE A 119 -0.84 3.96 4.48
C ILE A 119 -0.64 2.81 3.50
N THR A 120 0.36 2.90 2.64
CA THR A 120 0.62 1.90 1.61
C THR A 120 1.91 1.17 1.92
N VAL A 121 1.83 -0.15 2.04
CA VAL A 121 2.97 -1.06 2.18
C VAL A 121 3.25 -1.70 0.83
N THR A 122 4.51 -1.67 0.40
CA THR A 122 4.97 -2.28 -0.84
C THR A 122 5.98 -3.38 -0.52
N ALA A 123 5.68 -4.60 -0.87
CA ALA A 123 6.57 -5.75 -0.73
C ALA A 123 7.78 -5.66 -1.67
N GLU A 124 8.82 -6.47 -1.42
CA GLU A 124 10.02 -6.55 -2.27
C GLU A 124 9.70 -6.88 -3.73
N ASN A 125 8.66 -7.68 -3.99
CA ASN A 125 8.22 -8.03 -5.34
C ASN A 125 7.36 -6.95 -6.02
N GLY A 126 7.04 -5.84 -5.33
CA GLY A 126 6.22 -4.75 -5.83
C GLY A 126 4.72 -4.87 -5.50
N ALA A 127 4.27 -5.96 -4.86
CA ALA A 127 2.88 -6.11 -4.44
C ALA A 127 2.55 -5.09 -3.33
N THR A 128 1.40 -4.42 -3.44
CA THR A 128 0.99 -3.37 -2.50
C THR A 128 -0.21 -3.79 -1.66
N ARG A 129 -0.26 -3.25 -0.41
CA ARG A 129 -1.39 -3.30 0.50
C ARG A 129 -1.65 -1.91 1.04
N ARG A 130 -2.91 -1.49 1.06
CA ARG A 130 -3.33 -0.19 1.56
C ARG A 130 -4.17 -0.36 2.81
N TYR A 131 -3.77 0.34 3.88
CA TYR A 131 -4.57 0.58 5.07
C TYR A 131 -5.09 2.01 5.03
N THR A 132 -6.33 2.22 5.45
CA THR A 132 -6.93 3.56 5.55
C THR A 132 -7.22 3.85 7.02
N LEU A 133 -6.69 4.96 7.54
CA LEU A 133 -7.01 5.50 8.86
C LEU A 133 -7.77 6.81 8.67
N ASN A 134 -9.06 6.82 9.03
CA ASN A 134 -9.83 8.04 9.06
C ASN A 134 -9.84 8.62 10.49
N ILE A 135 -9.20 9.77 10.70
CA ILE A 135 -9.24 10.49 11.97
C ILE A 135 -10.32 11.58 11.87
N ILE A 136 -11.36 11.42 12.65
CA ILE A 136 -12.48 12.37 12.73
C ILE A 136 -12.22 13.32 13.90
N ARG A 137 -11.86 14.57 13.59
CA ARG A 137 -11.70 15.62 14.58
C ARG A 137 -13.05 16.30 14.84
N ARG A 138 -13.50 16.32 16.10
CA ARG A 138 -14.74 16.99 16.50
C ARG A 138 -14.67 18.49 16.21
N ASP A 139 -15.81 19.12 16.00
CA ASP A 139 -15.93 20.58 16.01
C ASP A 139 -15.89 21.13 17.46
N GLU A 140 -15.96 22.45 17.60
CA GLU A 140 -15.97 23.12 18.91
C GLU A 140 -17.20 22.75 19.78
N SER A 141 -18.29 22.32 19.16
CA SER A 141 -19.50 21.85 19.82
C SER A 141 -19.45 20.36 20.18
N GLY A 142 -18.34 19.66 19.89
CA GLY A 142 -18.15 18.24 20.16
C GLY A 142 -18.75 17.30 19.10
N ASN A 143 -19.25 17.82 17.97
CA ASN A 143 -19.80 16.99 16.90
C ASN A 143 -18.70 16.36 16.07
N ALA A 144 -18.86 15.10 15.71
CA ALA A 144 -17.91 14.35 14.88
C ALA A 144 -18.16 14.48 13.36
N GLY A 145 -19.03 15.37 12.93
CA GLY A 145 -19.37 15.56 11.52
C GLY A 145 -19.91 14.30 10.85
N ALA A 146 -20.49 13.37 11.61
CA ALA A 146 -21.23 12.29 11.02
C ALA A 146 -22.32 12.93 10.15
N LEU A 147 -22.26 12.70 8.84
CA LEU A 147 -23.35 13.06 7.96
C LEU A 147 -24.60 12.43 8.56
N SER A 148 -25.51 13.28 9.09
CA SER A 148 -26.78 12.78 9.56
C SER A 148 -27.46 12.07 8.38
N THR A 149 -27.75 10.81 8.55
CA THR A 149 -28.64 10.09 7.62
C THR A 149 -30.10 10.42 7.89
N ASN A 150 -30.33 11.20 8.96
CA ASN A 150 -31.65 11.69 9.31
C ASN A 150 -32.04 12.84 8.37
N ASN A 151 -32.86 12.53 7.41
CA ASN A 151 -33.49 13.48 6.48
C ASN A 151 -34.93 13.83 6.89
N ALA A 152 -35.32 13.47 8.10
CA ALA A 152 -36.67 13.73 8.61
C ALA A 152 -36.75 15.11 9.25
N LEU A 153 -37.87 15.79 9.02
CA LEU A 153 -38.23 17.02 9.73
C LEU A 153 -38.60 16.68 11.19
N LYS A 154 -38.17 17.52 12.10
CA LYS A 154 -38.59 17.42 13.50
C LYS A 154 -40.03 17.90 13.73
N SER A 155 -40.45 18.93 12.97
CA SER A 155 -41.77 19.52 13.04
C SER A 155 -42.10 20.19 11.69
N LEU A 156 -43.38 20.23 11.39
CA LEU A 156 -43.94 20.98 10.27
C LEU A 156 -45.22 21.67 10.79
N SER A 157 -45.31 22.99 10.53
CA SER A 157 -46.48 23.78 10.91
C SER A 157 -46.89 24.70 9.77
N LEU A 158 -48.16 25.00 9.69
CA LEU A 158 -48.75 25.96 8.77
C LEU A 158 -49.58 26.98 9.59
N ASP A 159 -49.56 28.22 9.13
CA ASP A 159 -50.33 29.33 9.77
C ASP A 159 -51.82 29.19 9.58
N VAL A 160 -52.23 28.48 8.52
CA VAL A 160 -53.65 28.44 8.02
C VAL A 160 -54.39 27.22 8.50
N CYS A 161 -53.72 26.18 8.99
CA CYS A 161 -54.35 24.96 9.51
C CYS A 161 -53.46 24.21 10.50
N ALA A 162 -54.05 23.45 11.39
CA ALA A 162 -53.33 22.58 12.31
C ALA A 162 -52.94 21.29 11.59
N LEU A 163 -51.66 20.99 11.55
CA LEU A 163 -51.14 19.72 11.04
C LEU A 163 -50.80 18.80 12.20
N ASN A 164 -51.29 17.56 12.14
CA ASN A 164 -50.81 16.46 13.00
C ASN A 164 -49.58 15.86 12.35
N PHE A 165 -48.41 16.52 12.56
CA PHE A 165 -47.16 16.09 11.94
C PHE A 165 -46.71 14.74 12.48
N SER A 166 -46.33 13.82 11.57
CA SER A 166 -45.65 12.57 11.85
C SER A 166 -44.41 12.43 10.93
N VAL A 167 -43.30 12.04 11.47
CA VAL A 167 -42.04 11.90 10.73
C VAL A 167 -42.12 10.90 9.56
N ASP A 168 -43.04 9.93 9.66
CA ASP A 168 -43.24 8.87 8.68
C ASP A 168 -44.31 9.19 7.65
N THR A 169 -44.95 10.36 7.75
CA THR A 169 -46.03 10.79 6.82
C THR A 169 -45.46 11.79 5.81
N LEU A 170 -45.57 11.47 4.52
CA LEU A 170 -45.01 12.28 3.44
C LEU A 170 -46.00 13.25 2.81
N GLU A 171 -47.31 13.05 3.01
CA GLU A 171 -48.36 13.89 2.47
C GLU A 171 -49.34 14.33 3.55
N TYR A 172 -49.68 15.62 3.53
CA TYR A 172 -50.61 16.24 4.45
C TYR A 172 -51.65 17.08 3.68
N THR A 173 -52.88 17.00 4.09
CA THR A 173 -53.96 17.82 3.56
C THR A 173 -54.53 18.68 4.67
N CYS A 174 -54.90 19.90 4.34
CA CYS A 174 -55.67 20.81 5.19
C CYS A 174 -57.13 20.80 4.82
#